data_00706a8420ae5b0a4917c5d7c07eafb6
#
_entry.id   00706a8420ae5b0a4917c5d7c07eafb6
#
_cell.length_a   1.000
_cell.length_b   1.000
_cell.length_c   1.000
_cell.angle_alpha   90.00
_cell.angle_beta   90.00
_cell.angle_gamma   90.00
#
_symmetry.space_group_name_H-M   'P 1'
#
loop_
_entity.id
_entity.type
_entity.pdbx_description
1 polymer ?
#
loop_
_entity_poly.entity_id
_entity_poly.type
_entity_poly.pdbx_seq_one_letter_code
_entity_poly.pdbx_strand_id
1 'polypeptide(L)'
;MKLFLGFGISLSTLRNNKLRAVLTVMGTSVGISMIIGILAVGNGLREFVLREMQRAGELDVVRVRLGDWVERETWDAKATRLTMDDLAAIMRYCPNVKNVSPETDRRYMFASSQGKSTISEVIGVSPAYPEAYNWDVQAGRFISSDDMTNSTKVCIIGTKIWDHLFGKGEAIGSEVLLNNQRFRIVGVMEEKGDRISTRGWDRRVFLPITTVQQRYTGKRHIDMIRAQAYSFEVVDQAGAEIRRVLRHTHHGNDWMFDFWTPTKSVKELKQTAAVLTTALICVASITLIVGAIGIMNIMLVSVTERTREIGLRKAMGAKRLDILFQFLAEAALIGLMGGMLGVLTGAAIGKGMAMGITGVLHSSLVSKVTQGMFRDVFWPSMISWRAGAIASCVALSTGTFFGLYPANKASKLPPVDALRYE
;
A
#
# COMPACT_ATOMS: atom_id res chain seq x y z
N MET A 1 19.08 42.11 -15.39
CA MET A 1 20.35 42.59 -14.81
C MET A 1 20.25 42.89 -13.30
N LYS A 2 19.19 43.60 -12.80
CA LYS A 2 19.02 43.94 -11.36
C LYS A 2 18.84 42.70 -10.42
N LEU A 3 18.20 41.62 -10.90
CA LEU A 3 17.99 40.36 -10.15
C LEU A 3 19.31 39.57 -9.94
N PHE A 4 20.19 39.53 -10.93
CA PHE A 4 21.49 38.84 -10.86
C PHE A 4 22.50 39.52 -9.87
N LEU A 5 22.47 40.87 -9.77
CA LEU A 5 23.26 41.59 -8.79
C LEU A 5 22.80 41.31 -7.34
N GLY A 6 21.47 41.12 -7.14
CA GLY A 6 20.94 40.71 -5.84
C GLY A 6 21.42 39.32 -5.39
N PHE A 7 21.60 38.40 -6.31
CA PHE A 7 22.04 37.02 -6.06
C PHE A 7 23.49 36.97 -5.48
N GLY A 8 24.40 37.75 -6.08
CA GLY A 8 25.79 37.79 -5.61
C GLY A 8 25.94 38.40 -4.22
N ILE A 9 25.13 39.41 -3.89
CA ILE A 9 25.10 40.07 -2.59
C ILE A 9 24.50 39.14 -1.51
N SER A 10 23.47 38.42 -1.83
CA SER A 10 22.81 37.44 -0.90
C SER A 10 23.77 36.31 -0.51
N LEU A 11 24.57 35.82 -1.47
CA LEU A 11 25.55 34.76 -1.22
C LEU A 11 26.71 35.23 -0.32
N SER A 12 27.15 36.49 -0.47
CA SER A 12 28.24 37.07 0.38
C SER A 12 27.80 37.25 1.84
N THR A 13 26.52 37.57 2.08
CA THR A 13 25.95 37.74 3.43
C THR A 13 25.81 36.42 4.18
N LEU A 14 25.41 35.35 3.49
CA LEU A 14 25.39 34.00 4.07
C LEU A 14 26.79 33.54 4.49
N ARG A 15 27.82 34.02 3.79
CA ARG A 15 29.22 33.70 4.09
C ARG A 15 29.76 34.40 5.34
N ASN A 16 29.23 35.56 5.74
CA ASN A 16 29.66 36.29 6.91
C ASN A 16 29.08 35.75 8.23
N ASN A 17 27.88 35.19 8.21
CA ASN A 17 27.22 34.60 9.38
C ASN A 17 26.90 33.11 9.17
N LYS A 18 27.92 32.29 8.87
CA LYS A 18 27.83 30.89 8.46
C LYS A 18 26.99 30.02 9.39
N LEU A 19 27.22 30.11 10.71
CA LEU A 19 26.53 29.25 11.68
C LEU A 19 25.00 29.44 11.66
N ARG A 20 24.57 30.72 11.59
CA ARG A 20 23.16 31.08 11.60
C ARG A 20 22.46 30.70 10.29
N ALA A 21 23.12 30.93 9.16
CA ALA A 21 22.65 30.55 7.85
C ALA A 21 22.49 29.02 7.75
N VAL A 22 23.46 28.25 8.20
CA VAL A 22 23.44 26.79 8.24
C VAL A 22 22.28 26.28 9.10
N LEU A 23 22.11 26.80 10.33
CA LEU A 23 21.03 26.38 11.22
C LEU A 23 19.65 26.61 10.64
N THR A 24 19.44 27.74 9.95
CA THR A 24 18.14 28.04 9.34
C THR A 24 17.85 27.19 8.12
N VAL A 25 18.83 27.02 7.23
CA VAL A 25 18.72 26.14 6.07
C VAL A 25 18.52 24.68 6.54
N MET A 26 19.21 24.25 7.60
CA MET A 26 18.97 22.93 8.22
C MET A 26 17.56 22.79 8.78
N GLY A 27 17.04 23.81 9.51
CA GLY A 27 15.68 23.76 10.06
C GLY A 27 14.61 23.59 8.97
N THR A 28 14.68 24.38 7.90
CA THR A 28 13.76 24.25 6.75
C THR A 28 13.98 22.94 5.99
N SER A 29 15.23 22.50 5.83
CA SER A 29 15.58 21.25 5.18
C SER A 29 14.99 20.05 5.93
N VAL A 30 15.08 19.99 7.26
CA VAL A 30 14.52 18.92 8.09
C VAL A 30 12.98 18.84 7.93
N GLY A 31 12.29 19.99 8.01
CA GLY A 31 10.84 20.02 7.81
C GLY A 31 10.41 19.46 6.45
N ILE A 32 11.11 19.85 5.38
CA ILE A 32 10.83 19.41 4.01
C ILE A 32 11.23 17.96 3.79
N SER A 33 12.37 17.52 4.33
CA SER A 33 12.82 16.13 4.22
C SER A 33 11.84 15.16 4.91
N MET A 34 11.25 15.59 6.02
CA MET A 34 10.24 14.81 6.73
C MET A 34 8.98 14.65 5.87
N ILE A 35 8.48 15.72 5.24
CA ILE A 35 7.32 15.65 4.33
C ILE A 35 7.59 14.67 3.18
N ILE A 36 8.74 14.77 2.54
CA ILE A 36 9.11 13.88 1.42
C ILE A 36 9.25 12.43 1.88
N GLY A 37 9.89 12.19 3.03
CA GLY A 37 10.01 10.86 3.61
C GLY A 37 8.66 10.21 3.88
N ILE A 38 7.72 10.96 4.46
CA ILE A 38 6.35 10.50 4.73
C ILE A 38 5.62 10.13 3.42
N LEU A 39 5.69 10.99 2.41
CA LEU A 39 5.07 10.73 1.11
C LEU A 39 5.70 9.52 0.39
N ALA A 40 7.01 9.34 0.50
CA ALA A 40 7.71 8.19 -0.08
C ALA A 40 7.28 6.87 0.56
N VAL A 41 7.15 6.82 1.89
CA VAL A 41 6.67 5.64 2.63
C VAL A 41 5.21 5.34 2.30
N GLY A 42 4.34 6.35 2.27
CA GLY A 42 2.92 6.18 1.92
C GLY A 42 2.70 5.63 0.51
N ASN A 43 3.43 6.15 -0.48
CA ASN A 43 3.39 5.64 -1.85
C ASN A 43 3.99 4.22 -1.94
N GLY A 44 5.04 3.94 -1.19
CA GLY A 44 5.65 2.61 -1.10
C GLY A 44 4.68 1.57 -0.56
N LEU A 45 3.92 1.89 0.49
CA LEU A 45 2.89 1.00 1.06
C LEU A 45 1.81 0.64 0.04
N ARG A 46 1.31 1.63 -0.70
CA ARG A 46 0.30 1.40 -1.74
C ARG A 46 0.81 0.43 -2.81
N GLU A 47 2.01 0.69 -3.33
CA GLU A 47 2.62 -0.14 -4.37
C GLU A 47 2.89 -1.56 -3.87
N PHE A 48 3.37 -1.68 -2.63
CA PHE A 48 3.58 -2.96 -1.97
C PHE A 48 2.29 -3.80 -1.93
N VAL A 49 1.18 -3.22 -1.46
CA VAL A 49 -0.10 -3.94 -1.35
C VAL A 49 -0.63 -4.36 -2.72
N LEU A 50 -0.55 -3.46 -3.73
CA LEU A 50 -0.99 -3.81 -5.08
C LEU A 50 -0.17 -4.97 -5.67
N ARG A 51 1.15 -4.98 -5.48
CA ARG A 51 2.01 -6.09 -5.93
C ARG A 51 1.70 -7.40 -5.21
N GLU A 52 1.44 -7.36 -3.90
CA GLU A 52 1.07 -8.56 -3.16
C GLU A 52 -0.28 -9.12 -3.63
N MET A 53 -1.28 -8.26 -3.87
CA MET A 53 -2.58 -8.67 -4.41
C MET A 53 -2.44 -9.24 -5.83
N GLN A 54 -1.61 -8.64 -6.68
CA GLN A 54 -1.33 -9.15 -8.02
C GLN A 54 -0.70 -10.54 -7.99
N ARG A 55 0.29 -10.75 -7.12
CA ARG A 55 0.95 -12.06 -6.94
C ARG A 55 0.01 -13.14 -6.42
N ALA A 56 -0.93 -12.75 -5.57
CA ALA A 56 -1.97 -13.67 -5.08
C ALA A 56 -3.04 -13.97 -6.15
N GLY A 57 -3.04 -13.29 -7.30
CA GLY A 57 -4.12 -13.39 -8.28
C GLY A 57 -5.45 -12.85 -7.76
N GLU A 58 -5.39 -11.80 -6.94
CA GLU A 58 -6.58 -11.23 -6.28
C GLU A 58 -7.00 -9.86 -6.82
N LEU A 59 -6.30 -9.30 -7.81
CA LEU A 59 -6.60 -7.96 -8.31
C LEU A 59 -7.90 -7.87 -9.11
N ASP A 60 -8.27 -8.93 -9.81
CA ASP A 60 -9.43 -9.00 -10.69
C ASP A 60 -10.56 -9.89 -10.14
N VAL A 61 -10.58 -10.08 -8.82
CA VAL A 61 -11.46 -11.04 -8.16
C VAL A 61 -12.51 -10.38 -7.30
N VAL A 62 -13.75 -10.84 -7.44
CA VAL A 62 -14.87 -10.62 -6.51
C VAL A 62 -15.06 -11.86 -5.66
N ARG A 63 -15.04 -11.74 -4.34
CA ARG A 63 -15.38 -12.82 -3.42
C ARG A 63 -16.74 -12.54 -2.80
N VAL A 64 -17.60 -13.54 -2.80
CA VAL A 64 -18.91 -13.48 -2.20
C VAL A 64 -19.04 -14.60 -1.19
N ARG A 65 -19.37 -14.29 0.03
CA ARG A 65 -19.62 -15.25 1.11
C ARG A 65 -20.81 -14.80 1.95
N LEU A 66 -21.32 -15.67 2.80
CA LEU A 66 -22.30 -15.27 3.81
C LEU A 66 -21.63 -14.25 4.76
N GLY A 67 -22.33 -13.17 5.09
CA GLY A 67 -21.85 -12.14 6.01
C GLY A 67 -21.74 -12.65 7.44
N ASP A 68 -20.69 -12.26 8.15
CA ASP A 68 -20.46 -12.68 9.54
C ASP A 68 -21.53 -12.12 10.51
N TRP A 69 -22.33 -11.15 10.04
CA TRP A 69 -23.44 -10.54 10.78
C TRP A 69 -24.78 -11.33 10.67
N VAL A 70 -24.80 -12.39 9.83
CA VAL A 70 -26.00 -13.24 9.70
C VAL A 70 -26.02 -14.24 10.85
N GLU A 71 -27.12 -14.26 11.60
CA GLU A 71 -27.25 -15.15 12.74
C GLU A 71 -27.17 -16.61 12.35
N ARG A 72 -26.49 -17.43 13.17
CA ARG A 72 -26.27 -18.85 12.88
C ARG A 72 -27.55 -19.66 12.70
N GLU A 73 -28.62 -19.25 13.38
CA GLU A 73 -29.95 -19.89 13.28
C GLU A 73 -30.55 -19.74 11.88
N THR A 74 -30.26 -18.67 11.17
CA THR A 74 -30.72 -18.43 9.80
C THR A 74 -29.84 -19.10 8.73
N TRP A 75 -28.66 -19.61 9.11
CA TRP A 75 -27.72 -20.22 8.17
C TRP A 75 -28.25 -21.48 7.48
N ASP A 76 -29.22 -22.17 8.08
CA ASP A 76 -29.80 -23.39 7.51
C ASP A 76 -30.99 -23.11 6.57
N ALA A 77 -31.46 -21.87 6.49
CA ALA A 77 -32.51 -21.52 5.53
C ALA A 77 -31.99 -21.58 4.10
N LYS A 78 -32.72 -22.24 3.21
CA LYS A 78 -32.33 -22.42 1.79
C LYS A 78 -32.06 -21.07 1.08
N ALA A 79 -32.77 -20.02 1.50
CA ALA A 79 -32.62 -18.65 0.97
C ALA A 79 -31.36 -17.93 1.36
N THR A 80 -30.58 -18.44 2.34
CA THR A 80 -29.36 -17.81 2.85
C THR A 80 -28.05 -18.41 2.33
N ARG A 81 -28.14 -19.46 1.51
CA ARG A 81 -26.97 -20.23 1.08
C ARG A 81 -26.68 -20.07 -0.38
N LEU A 82 -25.40 -19.85 -0.67
CA LEU A 82 -24.91 -19.91 -2.05
C LEU A 82 -25.00 -21.34 -2.58
N THR A 83 -25.42 -21.46 -3.83
CA THR A 83 -25.69 -22.74 -4.52
C THR A 83 -24.95 -22.81 -5.86
N MET A 84 -24.90 -23.99 -6.47
CA MET A 84 -24.35 -24.13 -7.82
C MET A 84 -25.22 -23.42 -8.88
N ASP A 85 -26.51 -23.21 -8.61
CA ASP A 85 -27.41 -22.46 -9.50
C ASP A 85 -27.02 -20.97 -9.52
N ASP A 86 -26.52 -20.43 -8.41
CA ASP A 86 -26.03 -19.06 -8.36
C ASP A 86 -24.78 -18.88 -9.24
N LEU A 87 -23.87 -19.88 -9.26
CA LEU A 87 -22.73 -19.85 -10.18
C LEU A 87 -23.19 -19.83 -11.65
N ALA A 88 -24.13 -20.70 -11.99
CA ALA A 88 -24.66 -20.75 -13.34
C ALA A 88 -25.34 -19.44 -13.74
N ALA A 89 -26.09 -18.83 -12.81
CA ALA A 89 -26.73 -17.53 -13.01
C ALA A 89 -25.70 -16.42 -13.20
N ILE A 90 -24.63 -16.38 -12.36
CA ILE A 90 -23.54 -15.40 -12.47
C ILE A 90 -22.86 -15.51 -13.84
N MET A 91 -22.46 -16.72 -14.25
CA MET A 91 -21.82 -16.94 -15.55
C MET A 91 -22.71 -16.53 -16.72
N ARG A 92 -24.03 -16.68 -16.59
CA ARG A 92 -24.98 -16.35 -17.65
C ARG A 92 -25.31 -14.87 -17.75
N TYR A 93 -25.38 -14.16 -16.63
CA TYR A 93 -25.96 -12.82 -16.58
C TYR A 93 -24.94 -11.71 -16.18
N CYS A 94 -23.68 -12.06 -15.87
CA CYS A 94 -22.64 -11.10 -15.54
C CYS A 94 -21.60 -11.01 -16.67
N PRO A 95 -21.75 -10.09 -17.64
CA PRO A 95 -20.86 -10.00 -18.80
C PRO A 95 -19.41 -9.60 -18.44
N ASN A 96 -19.20 -8.95 -17.30
CA ASN A 96 -17.85 -8.57 -16.83
C ASN A 96 -17.15 -9.68 -16.03
N VAL A 97 -17.78 -10.84 -15.84
CA VAL A 97 -17.21 -12.00 -15.17
C VAL A 97 -16.66 -12.97 -16.20
N LYS A 98 -15.37 -13.30 -16.09
CA LYS A 98 -14.66 -14.23 -16.96
C LYS A 98 -14.82 -15.68 -16.51
N ASN A 99 -14.71 -15.92 -15.20
CA ASN A 99 -14.71 -17.25 -14.60
C ASN A 99 -15.28 -17.22 -13.19
N VAL A 100 -15.86 -18.35 -12.74
CA VAL A 100 -16.42 -18.48 -11.39
C VAL A 100 -16.01 -19.83 -10.79
N SER A 101 -15.48 -19.79 -9.57
CA SER A 101 -15.13 -20.98 -8.81
C SER A 101 -15.86 -21.01 -7.47
N PRO A 102 -16.58 -22.09 -7.16
CA PRO A 102 -17.13 -22.31 -5.82
C PRO A 102 -16.05 -22.82 -4.90
N GLU A 103 -16.14 -22.46 -3.63
CA GLU A 103 -15.27 -22.99 -2.57
C GLU A 103 -16.10 -23.40 -1.35
N THR A 104 -15.66 -24.48 -0.68
CA THR A 104 -16.13 -24.76 0.68
C THR A 104 -15.30 -23.98 1.68
N ASP A 105 -15.85 -23.82 2.89
CA ASP A 105 -15.10 -23.29 4.01
C ASP A 105 -13.86 -24.14 4.30
N ARG A 106 -12.82 -23.49 4.77
CA ARG A 106 -11.54 -24.11 5.05
C ARG A 106 -11.64 -24.96 6.32
N ARG A 107 -11.24 -26.23 6.19
CA ARG A 107 -11.26 -27.18 7.30
C ARG A 107 -9.85 -27.64 7.62
N TYR A 108 -9.46 -27.52 8.87
CA TYR A 108 -8.18 -28.09 9.32
C TYR A 108 -8.35 -29.57 9.56
N MET A 109 -7.59 -30.38 8.85
CA MET A 109 -7.63 -31.84 8.95
C MET A 109 -6.21 -32.40 9.11
N PHE A 110 -6.11 -33.54 9.80
CA PHE A 110 -4.86 -34.28 9.82
C PHE A 110 -4.68 -34.99 8.48
N ALA A 111 -3.60 -34.65 7.79
CA ALA A 111 -3.13 -35.35 6.61
C ALA A 111 -2.01 -36.29 7.03
N SER A 112 -2.15 -37.58 6.75
CA SER A 112 -1.11 -38.56 7.06
C SER A 112 -0.84 -39.52 5.92
N SER A 113 0.43 -39.85 5.74
CA SER A 113 0.92 -40.83 4.77
C SER A 113 2.29 -41.34 5.21
N GLN A 114 2.56 -42.64 4.96
CA GLN A 114 3.87 -43.26 5.21
C GLN A 114 4.39 -43.08 6.67
N GLY A 115 3.50 -43.05 7.66
CA GLY A 115 3.87 -42.86 9.08
C GLY A 115 4.14 -41.42 9.48
N LYS A 116 4.08 -40.45 8.56
CA LYS A 116 4.18 -39.01 8.83
C LYS A 116 2.80 -38.39 8.84
N SER A 117 2.62 -37.32 9.61
CA SER A 117 1.36 -36.59 9.70
C SER A 117 1.59 -35.07 9.81
N THR A 118 0.67 -34.30 9.29
CA THR A 118 0.67 -32.84 9.41
C THR A 118 -0.76 -32.31 9.42
N ILE A 119 -0.94 -31.09 9.94
CA ILE A 119 -2.21 -30.39 9.84
C ILE A 119 -2.24 -29.68 8.51
N SER A 120 -3.30 -29.92 7.72
CA SER A 120 -3.53 -29.30 6.43
C SER A 120 -4.85 -28.55 6.41
N GLU A 121 -4.92 -27.51 5.58
CA GLU A 121 -6.14 -26.78 5.26
C GLU A 121 -6.80 -27.45 4.06
N VAL A 122 -7.93 -28.13 4.27
CA VAL A 122 -8.66 -28.85 3.21
C VAL A 122 -9.77 -27.96 2.66
N ILE A 123 -9.82 -27.81 1.34
CA ILE A 123 -10.77 -26.94 0.62
C ILE A 123 -11.40 -27.75 -0.50
N GLY A 124 -12.74 -27.69 -0.59
CA GLY A 124 -13.47 -28.22 -1.74
C GLY A 124 -13.53 -27.18 -2.86
N VAL A 125 -13.12 -27.55 -4.05
CA VAL A 125 -12.99 -26.64 -5.20
C VAL A 125 -13.54 -27.26 -6.48
N SER A 126 -13.69 -26.44 -7.52
CA SER A 126 -14.08 -26.86 -8.87
C SER A 126 -12.88 -26.91 -9.82
N PRO A 127 -13.01 -27.50 -11.03
CA PRO A 127 -11.97 -27.48 -12.05
C PRO A 127 -11.52 -26.09 -12.48
N ALA A 128 -12.35 -25.06 -12.30
CA ALA A 128 -12.05 -23.66 -12.62
C ALA A 128 -11.11 -22.96 -11.60
N TYR A 129 -10.76 -23.62 -10.50
CA TYR A 129 -9.95 -23.03 -9.43
C TYR A 129 -8.57 -22.56 -9.87
N PRO A 130 -7.77 -23.33 -10.66
CA PRO A 130 -6.44 -22.88 -11.11
C PRO A 130 -6.49 -21.55 -11.86
N GLU A 131 -7.41 -21.42 -12.81
CA GLU A 131 -7.59 -20.19 -13.58
C GLU A 131 -8.02 -19.02 -12.68
N ALA A 132 -8.98 -19.26 -11.77
CA ALA A 132 -9.52 -18.23 -10.87
C ALA A 132 -8.47 -17.71 -9.87
N TYR A 133 -7.43 -18.51 -9.57
CA TYR A 133 -6.36 -18.14 -8.64
C TYR A 133 -5.03 -17.86 -9.32
N ASN A 134 -4.95 -17.98 -10.65
CA ASN A 134 -3.70 -17.96 -11.40
C ASN A 134 -2.64 -18.82 -10.69
N TRP A 135 -3.02 -20.10 -10.43
CA TRP A 135 -2.22 -21.02 -9.64
C TRP A 135 -2.24 -22.41 -10.24
N ASP A 136 -1.21 -22.75 -10.95
CA ASP A 136 -1.14 -23.98 -11.74
C ASP A 136 -0.65 -25.19 -10.94
N VAL A 137 -0.76 -26.36 -11.57
CA VAL A 137 -0.26 -27.64 -11.06
C VAL A 137 1.17 -27.84 -11.52
N GLN A 138 2.09 -28.05 -10.58
CA GLN A 138 3.50 -28.31 -10.84
C GLN A 138 3.72 -29.73 -11.41
N ALA A 139 2.96 -30.70 -10.93
CA ALA A 139 3.09 -32.10 -11.35
C ALA A 139 1.73 -32.81 -11.28
N GLY A 140 1.48 -33.69 -12.24
CA GLY A 140 0.20 -34.42 -12.36
C GLY A 140 -0.89 -33.61 -13.04
N ARG A 141 -2.14 -33.70 -12.53
CA ARG A 141 -3.31 -32.99 -13.06
C ARG A 141 -4.12 -32.34 -11.93
N PHE A 142 -4.92 -31.36 -12.28
CA PHE A 142 -5.94 -30.81 -11.39
C PHE A 142 -7.23 -31.66 -11.39
N ILE A 143 -8.20 -31.27 -10.56
CA ILE A 143 -9.55 -31.86 -10.51
C ILE A 143 -10.22 -31.70 -11.88
N SER A 144 -10.79 -32.78 -12.38
CA SER A 144 -11.54 -32.77 -13.62
C SER A 144 -13.07 -32.70 -13.38
N SER A 145 -13.84 -32.42 -14.43
CA SER A 145 -15.30 -32.48 -14.36
C SER A 145 -15.80 -33.88 -14.03
N ASP A 146 -15.11 -34.93 -14.47
CA ASP A 146 -15.43 -36.30 -14.14
C ASP A 146 -15.23 -36.60 -12.65
N ASP A 147 -14.17 -36.05 -12.04
CA ASP A 147 -13.94 -36.16 -10.59
C ASP A 147 -15.09 -35.51 -9.80
N MET A 148 -15.60 -34.39 -10.30
CA MET A 148 -16.75 -33.70 -9.71
C MET A 148 -18.04 -34.51 -9.84
N THR A 149 -18.36 -35.03 -11.04
CA THR A 149 -19.58 -35.77 -11.33
C THR A 149 -19.64 -37.06 -10.52
N ASN A 150 -18.53 -37.79 -10.46
CA ASN A 150 -18.44 -39.07 -9.78
C ASN A 150 -18.06 -38.95 -8.29
N SER A 151 -17.83 -37.72 -7.78
CA SER A 151 -17.38 -37.47 -6.41
C SER A 151 -16.20 -38.37 -6.03
N THR A 152 -15.19 -38.42 -6.91
CA THR A 152 -14.03 -39.31 -6.77
C THR A 152 -13.21 -38.99 -5.55
N LYS A 153 -12.54 -39.99 -4.96
CA LYS A 153 -11.63 -39.81 -3.83
C LYS A 153 -10.23 -39.43 -4.30
N VAL A 154 -10.13 -38.31 -5.00
CA VAL A 154 -8.85 -37.74 -5.43
C VAL A 154 -8.57 -36.45 -4.70
N CYS A 155 -7.27 -36.13 -4.56
CA CYS A 155 -6.83 -34.86 -4.00
C CYS A 155 -5.60 -34.31 -4.72
N ILE A 156 -5.44 -33.00 -4.60
CA ILE A 156 -4.22 -32.28 -4.98
C ILE A 156 -3.62 -31.71 -3.70
N ILE A 157 -2.30 -31.76 -3.57
CA ILE A 157 -1.59 -31.30 -2.37
C ILE A 157 -0.71 -30.09 -2.69
N GLY A 158 -0.57 -29.18 -1.73
CA GLY A 158 0.40 -28.09 -1.82
C GLY A 158 1.83 -28.58 -1.52
N THR A 159 2.81 -27.81 -1.94
CA THR A 159 4.24 -28.17 -1.89
C THR A 159 4.74 -28.49 -0.49
N LYS A 160 4.27 -27.79 0.55
CA LYS A 160 4.68 -28.08 1.93
C LYS A 160 4.12 -29.39 2.46
N ILE A 161 2.94 -29.79 2.02
CA ILE A 161 2.38 -31.12 2.34
C ILE A 161 3.22 -32.19 1.64
N TRP A 162 3.53 -31.96 0.36
CA TRP A 162 4.38 -32.84 -0.43
C TRP A 162 5.76 -33.05 0.22
N ASP A 163 6.44 -31.96 0.57
CA ASP A 163 7.77 -32.02 1.20
C ASP A 163 7.71 -32.75 2.54
N HIS A 164 6.72 -32.42 3.38
CA HIS A 164 6.62 -32.99 4.72
C HIS A 164 6.29 -34.49 4.72
N LEU A 165 5.32 -34.92 3.90
CA LEU A 165 4.85 -36.33 3.88
C LEU A 165 5.74 -37.22 3.01
N PHE A 166 6.25 -36.72 1.89
CA PHE A 166 6.94 -37.50 0.87
C PHE A 166 8.41 -37.10 0.66
N GLY A 167 8.91 -36.06 1.33
CA GLY A 167 10.29 -35.57 1.13
C GLY A 167 10.59 -35.16 -0.32
N LYS A 168 9.57 -34.64 -1.04
CA LYS A 168 9.59 -34.34 -2.48
C LYS A 168 9.81 -35.57 -3.38
N GLY A 169 9.63 -36.78 -2.86
CA GLY A 169 9.59 -38.02 -3.62
C GLY A 169 8.29 -38.21 -4.40
N GLU A 170 8.06 -39.41 -4.94
CA GLU A 170 6.86 -39.74 -5.69
C GLU A 170 5.59 -39.66 -4.81
N ALA A 171 4.78 -38.64 -5.01
CA ALA A 171 3.50 -38.49 -4.34
C ALA A 171 2.31 -38.82 -5.24
N ILE A 172 2.43 -38.62 -6.56
CA ILE A 172 1.34 -38.86 -7.52
C ILE A 172 1.02 -40.36 -7.57
N GLY A 173 -0.26 -40.69 -7.42
CA GLY A 173 -0.73 -42.06 -7.33
C GLY A 173 -0.71 -42.65 -5.92
N SER A 174 0.03 -42.04 -4.99
CA SER A 174 0.05 -42.46 -3.58
C SER A 174 -1.24 -42.06 -2.85
N GLU A 175 -1.49 -42.69 -1.71
CA GLU A 175 -2.64 -42.39 -0.85
C GLU A 175 -2.26 -41.48 0.30
N VAL A 176 -3.13 -40.52 0.61
CA VAL A 176 -3.10 -39.71 1.82
C VAL A 176 -4.39 -39.94 2.62
N LEU A 177 -4.26 -40.04 3.92
CA LEU A 177 -5.38 -40.11 4.86
C LEU A 177 -5.74 -38.69 5.31
N LEU A 178 -6.95 -38.26 5.06
CA LEU A 178 -7.52 -37.02 5.57
C LEU A 178 -8.62 -37.36 6.58
N ASN A 179 -8.35 -37.15 7.86
CA ASN A 179 -9.24 -37.56 8.96
C ASN A 179 -9.75 -39.00 8.76
N ASN A 180 -8.82 -39.96 8.59
CA ASN A 180 -9.09 -41.39 8.39
C ASN A 180 -9.80 -41.78 7.06
N GLN A 181 -10.00 -40.87 6.13
CA GLN A 181 -10.48 -41.19 4.79
C GLN A 181 -9.32 -41.18 3.79
N ARG A 182 -9.23 -42.23 2.97
CA ARG A 182 -8.18 -42.36 1.94
C ARG A 182 -8.52 -41.56 0.70
N PHE A 183 -7.57 -40.78 0.21
CA PHE A 183 -7.62 -40.04 -1.03
C PHE A 183 -6.38 -40.33 -1.86
N ARG A 184 -6.56 -40.51 -3.15
CA ARG A 184 -5.46 -40.68 -4.10
C ARG A 184 -4.94 -39.32 -4.55
N ILE A 185 -3.63 -39.08 -4.44
CA ILE A 185 -2.99 -37.87 -4.93
C ILE A 185 -2.89 -37.93 -6.44
N VAL A 186 -3.48 -36.94 -7.14
CA VAL A 186 -3.47 -36.83 -8.60
C VAL A 186 -2.64 -35.66 -9.10
N GLY A 187 -2.27 -34.74 -8.21
CA GLY A 187 -1.43 -33.60 -8.56
C GLY A 187 -0.82 -32.90 -7.36
N VAL A 188 0.18 -32.10 -7.64
CA VAL A 188 0.87 -31.22 -6.69
C VAL A 188 0.84 -29.80 -7.27
N MET A 189 0.41 -28.82 -6.46
CA MET A 189 0.34 -27.42 -6.87
C MET A 189 1.74 -26.81 -6.98
N GLU A 190 1.88 -25.73 -7.75
CA GLU A 190 3.06 -24.88 -7.72
C GLU A 190 3.25 -24.22 -6.37
N GLU A 191 4.50 -23.88 -6.03
CA GLU A 191 4.81 -23.17 -4.79
C GLU A 191 4.41 -21.69 -4.90
N LYS A 192 3.49 -21.24 -4.04
CA LYS A 192 3.13 -19.81 -3.88
C LYS A 192 4.02 -19.09 -2.88
N GLY A 193 4.66 -19.82 -1.98
CA GLY A 193 5.47 -19.30 -0.89
C GLY A 193 4.65 -18.74 0.28
N ASP A 194 5.27 -18.68 1.46
CA ASP A 194 4.66 -18.12 2.66
C ASP A 194 4.80 -16.58 2.65
N ARG A 195 3.99 -15.90 1.89
CA ARG A 195 3.90 -14.43 1.85
C ARG A 195 2.68 -13.95 2.63
N ILE A 196 2.55 -12.64 2.82
CA ILE A 196 1.40 -12.06 3.54
C ILE A 196 0.08 -12.50 2.89
N SER A 197 -0.02 -12.41 1.57
CA SER A 197 -1.22 -12.73 0.81
C SER A 197 -1.44 -14.22 0.57
N THR A 198 -0.38 -15.02 0.57
CA THR A 198 -0.41 -16.47 0.25
C THR A 198 -0.03 -17.35 1.45
N ARG A 199 -0.11 -16.79 2.67
CA ARG A 199 0.24 -17.54 3.88
C ARG A 199 -0.59 -18.82 4.01
N GLY A 200 0.11 -19.94 4.16
CA GLY A 200 -0.50 -21.25 4.35
C GLY A 200 -1.05 -21.87 3.07
N TRP A 201 -0.96 -21.22 1.90
CA TRP A 201 -1.48 -21.80 0.67
C TRP A 201 -0.79 -23.10 0.30
N ASP A 202 0.52 -23.19 0.46
CA ASP A 202 1.32 -24.38 0.20
C ASP A 202 1.03 -25.54 1.18
N ARG A 203 0.22 -25.30 2.23
CA ARG A 203 -0.26 -26.30 3.18
C ARG A 203 -1.70 -26.76 2.90
N ARG A 204 -2.25 -26.41 1.74
CA ARG A 204 -3.61 -26.78 1.35
C ARG A 204 -3.67 -28.12 0.70
N VAL A 205 -4.80 -28.78 0.91
CA VAL A 205 -5.22 -29.95 0.17
C VAL A 205 -6.54 -29.62 -0.52
N PHE A 206 -6.61 -29.88 -1.80
CA PHE A 206 -7.77 -29.59 -2.64
C PHE A 206 -8.50 -30.87 -2.95
N LEU A 207 -9.80 -30.86 -2.75
CA LEU A 207 -10.71 -31.96 -3.06
C LEU A 207 -11.79 -31.48 -4.02
N PRO A 208 -12.42 -32.38 -4.82
CA PRO A 208 -13.64 -32.01 -5.54
C PRO A 208 -14.68 -31.52 -4.54
N ILE A 209 -15.33 -30.38 -4.81
CA ILE A 209 -16.32 -29.80 -3.88
C ILE A 209 -17.46 -30.79 -3.59
N THR A 210 -17.88 -31.54 -4.59
CA THR A 210 -18.90 -32.59 -4.44
C THR A 210 -18.47 -33.67 -3.45
N THR A 211 -17.18 -34.05 -3.46
CA THR A 211 -16.62 -35.01 -2.50
C THR A 211 -16.65 -34.48 -1.09
N VAL A 212 -16.30 -33.18 -0.89
CA VAL A 212 -16.37 -32.53 0.42
C VAL A 212 -17.81 -32.45 0.91
N GLN A 213 -18.72 -32.06 0.04
CA GLN A 213 -20.15 -31.98 0.35
C GLN A 213 -20.75 -33.34 0.77
N GLN A 214 -20.41 -34.39 0.07
CA GLN A 214 -20.95 -35.74 0.39
C GLN A 214 -20.33 -36.35 1.65
N ARG A 215 -19.02 -36.17 1.89
CA ARG A 215 -18.31 -36.93 2.89
C ARG A 215 -18.08 -36.21 4.20
N TYR A 216 -18.02 -34.88 4.16
CA TYR A 216 -17.65 -34.09 5.33
C TYR A 216 -18.76 -33.14 5.79
N THR A 217 -19.53 -32.54 4.90
CA THR A 217 -20.56 -31.57 5.28
C THR A 217 -21.96 -32.15 5.30
N GLY A 218 -22.27 -33.14 4.46
CA GLY A 218 -23.62 -33.64 4.22
C GLY A 218 -24.56 -32.63 3.57
N LYS A 219 -24.04 -31.47 3.17
CA LYS A 219 -24.82 -30.32 2.68
C LYS A 219 -24.33 -29.90 1.29
N ARG A 220 -25.28 -29.56 0.39
CA ARG A 220 -25.00 -29.15 -0.99
C ARG A 220 -24.82 -27.66 -1.20
N HIS A 221 -24.44 -26.91 -0.13
CA HIS A 221 -24.20 -25.48 -0.24
C HIS A 221 -22.73 -25.18 -0.53
N ILE A 222 -22.50 -23.96 -0.97
CA ILE A 222 -21.20 -23.37 -1.22
C ILE A 222 -20.99 -22.31 -0.12
N ASP A 223 -19.81 -22.26 0.44
CA ASP A 223 -19.50 -21.29 1.50
C ASP A 223 -18.98 -19.96 0.92
N MET A 224 -18.31 -20.03 -0.25
CA MET A 224 -17.80 -18.87 -0.95
C MET A 224 -17.86 -19.04 -2.47
N ILE A 225 -18.18 -17.97 -3.16
CA ILE A 225 -18.03 -17.84 -4.61
C ILE A 225 -16.86 -16.89 -4.86
N ARG A 226 -15.93 -17.34 -5.70
CA ARG A 226 -14.87 -16.53 -6.26
C ARG A 226 -15.16 -16.31 -7.73
N ALA A 227 -15.38 -15.06 -8.11
CA ALA A 227 -15.64 -14.65 -9.49
C ALA A 227 -14.47 -13.82 -10.00
N GLN A 228 -13.86 -14.22 -11.10
CA GLN A 228 -12.81 -13.48 -11.78
C GLN A 228 -13.43 -12.55 -12.81
N ALA A 229 -13.13 -11.26 -12.71
CA ALA A 229 -13.47 -10.27 -13.73
C ALA A 229 -12.46 -10.29 -14.88
N TYR A 230 -12.81 -9.71 -16.03
CA TYR A 230 -11.88 -9.61 -17.16
C TYR A 230 -10.66 -8.71 -16.87
N SER A 231 -10.80 -7.71 -16.01
CA SER A 231 -9.71 -6.85 -15.58
C SER A 231 -10.00 -6.16 -14.24
N PHE A 232 -8.97 -5.56 -13.64
CA PHE A 232 -9.10 -4.77 -12.41
C PHE A 232 -10.06 -3.58 -12.55
N GLU A 233 -10.12 -2.96 -13.75
CA GLU A 233 -10.93 -1.77 -14.01
C GLU A 233 -12.44 -2.07 -13.96
N VAL A 234 -12.83 -3.30 -14.31
CA VAL A 234 -14.24 -3.72 -14.33
C VAL A 234 -14.67 -4.54 -13.12
N VAL A 235 -13.76 -4.79 -12.16
CA VAL A 235 -14.04 -5.64 -11.00
C VAL A 235 -15.20 -5.13 -10.13
N ASP A 236 -15.34 -3.81 -9.98
CA ASP A 236 -16.45 -3.23 -9.22
C ASP A 236 -17.78 -3.34 -9.99
N GLN A 237 -17.72 -3.25 -11.32
CA GLN A 237 -18.90 -3.48 -12.17
C GLN A 237 -19.32 -4.95 -12.09
N ALA A 238 -18.38 -5.88 -12.18
CA ALA A 238 -18.63 -7.31 -11.99
C ALA A 238 -19.25 -7.58 -10.60
N GLY A 239 -18.74 -6.95 -9.55
CA GLY A 239 -19.29 -7.06 -8.19
C GLY A 239 -20.74 -6.55 -8.09
N ALA A 240 -21.05 -5.43 -8.78
CA ALA A 240 -22.41 -4.89 -8.83
C ALA A 240 -23.37 -5.79 -9.64
N GLU A 241 -22.87 -6.41 -10.71
CA GLU A 241 -23.62 -7.39 -11.51
C GLU A 241 -23.95 -8.63 -10.70
N ILE A 242 -22.94 -9.22 -10.03
CA ILE A 242 -23.12 -10.38 -9.16
C ILE A 242 -24.14 -10.07 -8.06
N ARG A 243 -24.05 -8.90 -7.42
CA ARG A 243 -25.02 -8.47 -6.40
C ARG A 243 -26.45 -8.42 -6.96
N ARG A 244 -26.64 -7.92 -8.17
CA ARG A 244 -27.97 -7.88 -8.83
C ARG A 244 -28.50 -9.27 -9.10
N VAL A 245 -27.67 -10.19 -9.57
CA VAL A 245 -28.03 -11.60 -9.81
C VAL A 245 -28.44 -12.25 -8.50
N LEU A 246 -27.61 -12.15 -7.45
CA LEU A 246 -27.91 -12.75 -6.15
C LEU A 246 -29.14 -12.13 -5.47
N ARG A 247 -29.39 -10.83 -5.67
CA ARG A 247 -30.65 -10.20 -5.24
C ARG A 247 -31.86 -10.86 -5.88
N HIS A 248 -31.76 -11.21 -7.14
CA HIS A 248 -32.85 -11.87 -7.85
C HIS A 248 -33.01 -13.33 -7.42
N THR A 249 -31.94 -14.12 -7.35
CA THR A 249 -31.99 -15.55 -7.00
C THR A 249 -32.34 -15.78 -5.52
N HIS A 250 -32.02 -14.83 -4.66
CA HIS A 250 -32.28 -14.87 -3.20
C HIS A 250 -33.44 -13.96 -2.76
N HIS A 251 -34.36 -13.60 -3.65
CA HIS A 251 -35.59 -12.86 -3.34
C HIS A 251 -35.39 -11.56 -2.56
N GLY A 252 -34.34 -10.79 -2.91
CA GLY A 252 -34.04 -9.50 -2.28
C GLY A 252 -33.10 -9.57 -1.08
N ASN A 253 -32.63 -10.74 -0.69
CA ASN A 253 -31.78 -10.95 0.49
C ASN A 253 -30.29 -10.84 0.21
N ASP A 254 -29.87 -10.05 -0.78
CA ASP A 254 -28.45 -9.83 -1.11
C ASP A 254 -27.64 -9.16 0.04
N TRP A 255 -28.33 -8.53 1.00
CA TRP A 255 -27.71 -7.96 2.20
C TRP A 255 -27.07 -9.00 3.13
N MET A 256 -27.49 -10.27 3.00
CA MET A 256 -26.90 -11.38 3.77
C MET A 256 -25.50 -11.76 3.29
N PHE A 257 -25.12 -11.36 2.08
CA PHE A 257 -23.81 -11.68 1.52
C PHE A 257 -22.81 -10.55 1.68
N ASP A 258 -21.60 -10.90 2.06
CA ASP A 258 -20.45 -10.01 2.04
C ASP A 258 -19.78 -10.07 0.67
N PHE A 259 -19.66 -8.92 0.04
CA PHE A 259 -18.98 -8.75 -1.25
C PHE A 259 -17.65 -8.07 -1.02
N TRP A 260 -16.60 -8.79 -1.26
CA TRP A 260 -15.25 -8.24 -1.20
C TRP A 260 -14.70 -8.03 -2.61
N THR A 261 -14.14 -6.85 -2.84
CA THR A 261 -13.40 -6.50 -4.06
C THR A 261 -12.04 -5.92 -3.67
N PRO A 262 -11.00 -6.07 -4.50
CA PRO A 262 -9.69 -5.50 -4.23
C PRO A 262 -9.73 -3.97 -4.17
N THR A 263 -10.59 -3.33 -4.94
CA THR A 263 -10.82 -1.88 -4.92
C THR A 263 -11.29 -1.39 -3.56
N LYS A 264 -12.15 -2.17 -2.86
CA LYS A 264 -12.58 -1.88 -1.48
C LYS A 264 -11.37 -1.82 -0.54
N SER A 265 -10.54 -2.87 -0.55
CA SER A 265 -9.34 -2.93 0.29
C SER A 265 -8.32 -1.83 -0.06
N VAL A 266 -8.11 -1.54 -1.34
CA VAL A 266 -7.25 -0.44 -1.77
C VAL A 266 -7.80 0.91 -1.31
N LYS A 267 -9.12 1.11 -1.34
CA LYS A 267 -9.78 2.33 -0.84
C LYS A 267 -9.61 2.50 0.66
N GLU A 268 -9.86 1.45 1.43
CA GLU A 268 -9.69 1.44 2.89
C GLU A 268 -8.24 1.73 3.29
N LEU A 269 -7.28 1.09 2.59
CA LEU A 269 -5.86 1.37 2.78
C LEU A 269 -5.50 2.83 2.49
N LYS A 270 -6.03 3.40 1.39
CA LYS A 270 -5.82 4.81 1.05
C LYS A 270 -6.37 5.73 2.12
N GLN A 271 -7.55 5.45 2.66
CA GLN A 271 -8.16 6.26 3.74
C GLN A 271 -7.30 6.21 5.01
N THR A 272 -6.90 5.03 5.45
CA THR A 272 -6.02 4.86 6.62
C THR A 272 -4.67 5.54 6.42
N ALA A 273 -4.05 5.35 5.25
CA ALA A 273 -2.79 6.01 4.91
C ALA A 273 -2.95 7.54 4.86
N ALA A 274 -4.07 8.07 4.36
CA ALA A 274 -4.34 9.50 4.31
C ALA A 274 -4.44 10.11 5.72
N VAL A 275 -5.13 9.44 6.65
CA VAL A 275 -5.23 9.89 8.05
C VAL A 275 -3.85 9.95 8.70
N LEU A 276 -3.06 8.87 8.58
CA LEU A 276 -1.70 8.81 9.13
C LEU A 276 -0.79 9.86 8.49
N THR A 277 -0.84 9.99 7.17
CA THR A 277 -0.03 10.98 6.43
C THR A 277 -0.40 12.40 6.86
N THR A 278 -1.68 12.71 7.02
CA THR A 278 -2.14 14.03 7.48
C THR A 278 -1.61 14.33 8.89
N ALA A 279 -1.72 13.39 9.82
CA ALA A 279 -1.19 13.56 11.17
C ALA A 279 0.33 13.84 11.16
N LEU A 280 1.08 13.08 10.37
CA LEU A 280 2.54 13.26 10.25
C LEU A 280 2.90 14.58 9.55
N ILE A 281 2.12 15.02 8.55
CA ILE A 281 2.31 16.34 7.90
C ILE A 281 2.05 17.48 8.90
N CYS A 282 1.07 17.35 9.80
CA CYS A 282 0.88 18.34 10.87
C CYS A 282 2.13 18.48 11.73
N VAL A 283 2.74 17.36 12.14
CA VAL A 283 4.01 17.39 12.91
C VAL A 283 5.15 18.00 12.09
N ALA A 284 5.30 17.62 10.84
CA ALA A 284 6.31 18.18 9.94
C ALA A 284 6.10 19.69 9.71
N SER A 285 4.85 20.16 9.68
CA SER A 285 4.52 21.59 9.54
C SER A 285 4.99 22.40 10.74
N ILE A 286 4.92 21.85 11.95
CA ILE A 286 5.48 22.52 13.15
C ILE A 286 7.00 22.72 12.98
N THR A 287 7.71 21.68 12.56
CA THR A 287 9.15 21.76 12.31
C THR A 287 9.48 22.80 11.22
N LEU A 288 8.66 22.85 10.17
CA LEU A 288 8.83 23.83 9.09
C LEU A 288 8.60 25.26 9.59
N ILE A 289 7.61 25.49 10.46
CA ILE A 289 7.33 26.80 11.07
C ILE A 289 8.54 27.24 11.93
N VAL A 290 9.11 26.36 12.72
CA VAL A 290 10.30 26.65 13.52
C VAL A 290 11.49 27.06 12.62
N GLY A 291 11.72 26.33 11.53
CA GLY A 291 12.72 26.70 10.52
C GLY A 291 12.43 28.06 9.86
N ALA A 292 11.16 28.34 9.58
CA ALA A 292 10.72 29.60 8.98
C ALA A 292 10.89 30.80 9.92
N ILE A 293 10.66 30.64 11.21
CA ILE A 293 10.99 31.65 12.23
C ILE A 293 12.49 31.93 12.22
N GLY A 294 13.32 30.91 11.97
CA GLY A 294 14.76 31.07 11.76
C GLY A 294 15.07 31.99 10.57
N ILE A 295 14.38 31.82 9.43
CA ILE A 295 14.48 32.71 8.25
C ILE A 295 14.16 34.16 8.65
N MET A 296 13.04 34.37 9.32
CA MET A 296 12.57 35.67 9.78
C MET A 296 13.61 36.34 10.66
N ASN A 297 14.18 35.62 11.64
CA ASN A 297 15.16 36.15 12.58
C ASN A 297 16.49 36.55 11.88
N ILE A 298 16.97 35.71 10.92
CA ILE A 298 18.14 36.05 10.13
C ILE A 298 17.91 37.32 9.32
N MET A 299 16.77 37.40 8.68
CA MET A 299 16.40 38.53 7.84
C MET A 299 16.29 39.81 8.67
N LEU A 300 15.74 39.75 9.92
CA LEU A 300 15.69 40.92 10.81
C LEU A 300 17.08 41.40 11.19
N VAL A 301 18.01 40.50 11.52
CA VAL A 301 19.40 40.85 11.83
C VAL A 301 20.11 41.41 10.58
N SER A 302 19.90 40.78 9.41
CA SER A 302 20.47 41.29 8.15
C SER A 302 20.00 42.70 7.80
N VAL A 303 18.73 43.01 8.10
CA VAL A 303 18.20 44.38 7.92
C VAL A 303 18.89 45.37 8.88
N THR A 304 19.07 45.01 10.15
CA THR A 304 19.75 45.89 11.13
C THR A 304 21.22 46.10 10.78
N GLU A 305 21.97 45.08 10.41
CA GLU A 305 23.38 45.16 9.99
C GLU A 305 23.56 46.02 8.72
N ARG A 306 22.54 46.07 7.83
CA ARG A 306 22.59 46.84 6.56
C ARG A 306 21.77 48.11 6.59
N THR A 307 21.38 48.61 7.76
CA THR A 307 20.53 49.81 7.88
C THR A 307 21.10 51.01 7.15
N ARG A 308 22.40 51.29 7.28
CA ARG A 308 23.10 52.39 6.63
C ARG A 308 23.14 52.23 5.08
N GLU A 309 23.37 51.04 4.58
CA GLU A 309 23.34 50.73 3.15
C GLU A 309 21.97 50.97 2.54
N ILE A 310 20.89 50.52 3.25
CA ILE A 310 19.50 50.76 2.84
C ILE A 310 19.20 52.25 2.80
N GLY A 311 19.65 52.99 3.81
CA GLY A 311 19.55 54.45 3.89
C GLY A 311 20.22 55.16 2.71
N LEU A 312 21.44 54.76 2.36
CA LEU A 312 22.18 55.31 1.22
C LEU A 312 21.47 55.01 -0.12
N ARG A 313 20.99 53.79 -0.34
CA ARG A 313 20.23 53.42 -1.54
C ARG A 313 18.97 54.28 -1.70
N LYS A 314 18.24 54.49 -0.62
CA LYS A 314 17.05 55.32 -0.60
C LYS A 314 17.35 56.79 -0.83
N ALA A 315 18.44 57.29 -0.26
CA ALA A 315 18.92 58.67 -0.51
C ALA A 315 19.31 58.90 -1.99
N MET A 316 19.80 57.82 -2.68
CA MET A 316 20.08 57.84 -4.12
C MET A 316 18.83 57.58 -4.99
N GLY A 317 17.61 57.50 -4.42
CA GLY A 317 16.34 57.40 -5.18
C GLY A 317 15.77 56.01 -5.32
N ALA A 318 16.25 54.98 -4.60
CA ALA A 318 15.63 53.67 -4.61
C ALA A 318 14.21 53.71 -4.03
N LYS A 319 13.25 53.14 -4.77
CA LYS A 319 11.83 53.07 -4.36
C LYS A 319 11.66 52.04 -3.25
N ARG A 320 10.64 52.23 -2.41
CA ARG A 320 10.28 51.30 -1.37
C ARG A 320 10.08 49.85 -1.88
N LEU A 321 9.51 49.66 -3.05
CA LEU A 321 9.31 48.38 -3.68
C LEU A 321 10.62 47.71 -4.09
N ASP A 322 11.63 48.45 -4.50
CA ASP A 322 12.94 47.89 -4.88
C ASP A 322 13.62 47.25 -3.67
N ILE A 323 13.58 47.91 -2.50
CA ILE A 323 14.08 47.34 -1.25
C ILE A 323 13.25 46.14 -0.79
N LEU A 324 11.91 46.23 -0.85
CA LEU A 324 11.04 45.14 -0.48
C LEU A 324 11.32 43.88 -1.33
N PHE A 325 11.34 44.00 -2.66
CA PHE A 325 11.61 42.86 -3.54
C PHE A 325 13.03 42.29 -3.37
N GLN A 326 14.01 43.09 -3.09
CA GLN A 326 15.37 42.64 -2.83
C GLN A 326 15.42 41.69 -1.63
N PHE A 327 14.90 42.13 -0.47
CA PHE A 327 14.92 41.32 0.76
C PHE A 327 13.96 40.10 0.66
N LEU A 328 12.85 40.26 -0.07
CA LEU A 328 11.92 39.14 -0.31
C LEU A 328 12.57 38.05 -1.19
N ALA A 329 13.31 38.46 -2.24
CA ALA A 329 14.07 37.52 -3.05
C ALA A 329 15.16 36.80 -2.26
N GLU A 330 15.82 37.51 -1.34
CA GLU A 330 16.83 36.93 -0.43
C GLU A 330 16.22 35.85 0.48
N ALA A 331 15.06 36.14 1.09
CA ALA A 331 14.33 35.18 1.91
C ALA A 331 13.82 33.96 1.11
N ALA A 332 13.30 34.20 -0.11
CA ALA A 332 12.86 33.16 -1.02
C ALA A 332 14.01 32.23 -1.43
N LEU A 333 15.21 32.79 -1.66
CA LEU A 333 16.42 32.01 -1.94
C LEU A 333 16.84 31.11 -0.79
N ILE A 334 16.84 31.64 0.45
CA ILE A 334 17.14 30.84 1.65
C ILE A 334 16.13 29.69 1.76
N GLY A 335 14.85 29.99 1.59
CA GLY A 335 13.80 28.98 1.57
C GLY A 335 14.01 27.92 0.47
N LEU A 336 14.36 28.33 -0.73
CA LEU A 336 14.64 27.45 -1.86
C LEU A 336 15.86 26.55 -1.62
N MET A 337 16.95 27.10 -1.05
CA MET A 337 18.13 26.32 -0.68
C MET A 337 17.81 25.26 0.37
N GLY A 338 17.05 25.64 1.42
CA GLY A 338 16.53 24.70 2.41
C GLY A 338 15.62 23.64 1.77
N GLY A 339 14.79 24.06 0.83
CA GLY A 339 13.93 23.17 0.04
C GLY A 339 14.69 22.15 -0.79
N MET A 340 15.67 22.59 -1.56
CA MET A 340 16.50 21.69 -2.38
C MET A 340 17.27 20.69 -1.52
N LEU A 341 17.90 21.14 -0.44
CA LEU A 341 18.56 20.26 0.52
C LEU A 341 17.57 19.30 1.17
N GLY A 342 16.37 19.78 1.53
CA GLY A 342 15.30 18.95 2.10
C GLY A 342 14.80 17.89 1.12
N VAL A 343 14.70 18.20 -0.18
CA VAL A 343 14.35 17.21 -1.21
C VAL A 343 15.42 16.13 -1.33
N LEU A 344 16.70 16.52 -1.38
CA LEU A 344 17.82 15.59 -1.49
C LEU A 344 17.94 14.69 -0.25
N THR A 345 17.91 15.29 0.94
CA THR A 345 17.98 14.54 2.20
C THR A 345 16.75 13.70 2.43
N GLY A 346 15.55 14.20 2.12
CA GLY A 346 14.30 13.45 2.20
C GLY A 346 14.28 12.25 1.25
N ALA A 347 14.82 12.41 0.04
CA ALA A 347 14.99 11.33 -0.91
C ALA A 347 15.97 10.25 -0.39
N ALA A 348 17.09 10.68 0.20
CA ALA A 348 18.07 9.78 0.80
C ALA A 348 17.48 9.03 2.02
N ILE A 349 16.76 9.74 2.89
CA ILE A 349 16.04 9.17 4.04
C ILE A 349 14.96 8.18 3.56
N GLY A 350 14.17 8.54 2.57
CA GLY A 350 13.14 7.65 2.00
C GLY A 350 13.72 6.34 1.46
N LYS A 351 14.87 6.40 0.75
CA LYS A 351 15.60 5.19 0.32
C LYS A 351 16.17 4.41 1.51
N GLY A 352 16.79 5.11 2.46
CA GLY A 352 17.35 4.49 3.67
C GLY A 352 16.28 3.79 4.50
N MET A 353 15.10 4.41 4.66
CA MET A 353 13.96 3.80 5.34
C MET A 353 13.45 2.56 4.59
N ALA A 354 13.33 2.61 3.27
CA ALA A 354 12.93 1.47 2.47
C ALA A 354 13.92 0.30 2.61
N MET A 355 15.21 0.57 2.57
CA MET A 355 16.26 -0.44 2.83
C MET A 355 16.23 -0.94 4.28
N GLY A 356 16.03 -0.04 5.24
CA GLY A 356 15.91 -0.37 6.66
C GLY A 356 14.70 -1.25 6.95
N ILE A 357 13.53 -0.90 6.43
CA ILE A 357 12.31 -1.72 6.55
C ILE A 357 12.55 -3.11 5.93
N THR A 358 13.10 -3.16 4.73
CA THR A 358 13.46 -4.42 4.08
C THR A 358 14.45 -5.23 4.92
N GLY A 359 15.51 -4.61 5.44
CA GLY A 359 16.49 -5.25 6.30
C GLY A 359 15.93 -5.77 7.62
N VAL A 360 15.03 -5.01 8.27
CA VAL A 360 14.32 -5.43 9.48
C VAL A 360 13.40 -6.62 9.18
N LEU A 361 12.65 -6.57 8.07
CA LEU A 361 11.78 -7.67 7.66
C LEU A 361 12.56 -8.96 7.36
N HIS A 362 13.79 -8.84 6.82
CA HIS A 362 14.68 -9.97 6.56
C HIS A 362 15.53 -10.40 7.77
N SER A 363 15.48 -9.67 8.89
CA SER A 363 16.25 -10.00 10.06
C SER A 363 15.88 -11.39 10.62
N SER A 364 16.86 -12.08 11.21
CA SER A 364 16.65 -13.42 11.76
C SER A 364 15.59 -13.46 12.87
N LEU A 365 15.43 -12.37 13.61
CA LEU A 365 14.41 -12.23 14.65
C LEU A 365 13.00 -12.16 14.05
N VAL A 366 12.78 -11.25 13.10
CA VAL A 366 11.48 -11.10 12.43
C VAL A 366 11.15 -12.33 11.60
N SER A 367 12.14 -12.90 10.89
CA SER A 367 11.97 -14.13 10.12
C SER A 367 11.54 -15.32 10.99
N LYS A 368 12.10 -15.47 12.20
CA LYS A 368 11.69 -16.51 13.16
C LYS A 368 10.28 -16.28 13.69
N VAL A 369 9.96 -15.05 14.10
CA VAL A 369 8.63 -14.70 14.65
C VAL A 369 7.54 -14.83 13.58
N THR A 370 7.82 -14.41 12.37
CA THR A 370 6.86 -14.40 11.25
C THR A 370 6.93 -15.65 10.38
N GLN A 371 7.71 -16.66 10.78
CA GLN A 371 7.90 -17.91 10.02
C GLN A 371 8.33 -17.67 8.56
N GLY A 372 9.14 -16.66 8.33
CA GLY A 372 9.65 -16.32 6.99
C GLY A 372 8.68 -15.58 6.07
N MET A 373 7.49 -15.17 6.57
CA MET A 373 6.44 -14.48 5.80
C MET A 373 6.95 -13.27 5.00
N PHE A 374 7.98 -12.58 5.50
CA PHE A 374 8.55 -11.39 4.90
C PHE A 374 9.87 -11.64 4.15
N ARG A 375 10.26 -12.89 3.93
CA ARG A 375 11.57 -13.24 3.37
C ARG A 375 11.82 -12.65 1.99
N ASP A 376 10.79 -12.51 1.17
CA ASP A 376 10.87 -11.97 -0.19
C ASP A 376 10.20 -10.61 -0.34
N VAL A 377 9.91 -9.94 0.79
CA VAL A 377 9.28 -8.63 0.78
C VAL A 377 10.33 -7.55 0.51
N PHE A 378 10.17 -6.85 -0.58
CA PHE A 378 10.96 -5.66 -0.92
C PHE A 378 10.07 -4.42 -0.83
N TRP A 379 10.45 -3.47 0.04
CA TRP A 379 9.72 -2.23 0.18
C TRP A 379 10.13 -1.25 -0.91
N PRO A 380 9.25 -0.85 -1.85
CA PRO A 380 9.60 0.06 -2.92
C PRO A 380 9.74 1.50 -2.38
N SER A 381 10.86 2.14 -2.68
CA SER A 381 11.02 3.58 -2.44
C SER A 381 10.48 4.36 -3.64
N MET A 382 9.26 4.89 -3.50
CA MET A 382 8.62 5.66 -4.57
C MET A 382 8.75 7.15 -4.29
N ILE A 383 9.79 7.76 -4.86
CA ILE A 383 9.97 9.21 -4.85
C ILE A 383 9.35 9.78 -6.12
N SER A 384 8.21 10.43 -5.95
CA SER A 384 7.51 11.07 -7.07
C SER A 384 8.12 12.45 -7.34
N TRP A 385 8.36 12.79 -8.62
CA TRP A 385 8.75 14.15 -9.02
C TRP A 385 7.73 15.20 -8.57
N ARG A 386 6.45 14.81 -8.47
CA ARG A 386 5.36 15.66 -7.94
C ARG A 386 5.58 16.02 -6.48
N ALA A 387 6.07 15.08 -5.66
CA ALA A 387 6.41 15.34 -4.26
C ALA A 387 7.56 16.37 -4.16
N GLY A 388 8.57 16.25 -5.02
CA GLY A 388 9.67 17.24 -5.09
C GLY A 388 9.18 18.63 -5.51
N ALA A 389 8.28 18.71 -6.50
CA ALA A 389 7.69 19.98 -6.94
C ALA A 389 6.85 20.63 -5.84
N ILE A 390 5.97 19.88 -5.17
CA ILE A 390 5.16 20.37 -4.05
C ILE A 390 6.06 20.87 -2.92
N ALA A 391 7.07 20.10 -2.55
CA ALA A 391 8.02 20.48 -1.49
C ALA A 391 8.78 21.77 -1.83
N SER A 392 9.19 21.94 -3.10
CA SER A 392 9.84 23.18 -3.56
C SER A 392 8.89 24.39 -3.51
N CYS A 393 7.64 24.20 -3.89
CA CYS A 393 6.61 25.25 -3.76
C CYS A 393 6.36 25.63 -2.29
N VAL A 394 6.27 24.64 -1.39
CA VAL A 394 6.11 24.88 0.05
C VAL A 394 7.31 25.64 0.60
N ALA A 395 8.54 25.25 0.25
CA ALA A 395 9.77 25.92 0.67
C ALA A 395 9.81 27.38 0.23
N LEU A 396 9.50 27.63 -1.04
CA LEU A 396 9.45 28.98 -1.62
C LEU A 396 8.39 29.84 -0.91
N SER A 397 7.18 29.30 -0.73
CA SER A 397 6.08 30.00 -0.04
C SER A 397 6.43 30.33 1.40
N THR A 398 7.06 29.40 2.11
CA THR A 398 7.50 29.58 3.49
C THR A 398 8.56 30.68 3.60
N GLY A 399 9.61 30.64 2.76
CA GLY A 399 10.64 31.68 2.72
C GLY A 399 10.05 33.06 2.41
N THR A 400 9.17 33.12 1.42
CA THR A 400 8.51 34.38 1.01
C THR A 400 7.60 34.93 2.12
N PHE A 401 6.78 34.11 2.74
CA PHE A 401 5.84 34.53 3.78
C PHE A 401 6.54 35.06 5.02
N PHE A 402 7.50 34.29 5.55
CA PHE A 402 8.23 34.69 6.75
C PHE A 402 9.28 35.78 6.47
N GLY A 403 9.74 35.94 5.22
CA GLY A 403 10.58 37.03 4.77
C GLY A 403 9.84 38.36 4.56
N LEU A 404 8.50 38.32 4.44
CA LEU A 404 7.69 39.50 4.14
C LEU A 404 7.76 40.56 5.26
N TYR A 405 7.70 40.13 6.52
CA TYR A 405 7.75 41.03 7.67
C TYR A 405 9.09 41.81 7.75
N PRO A 406 10.29 41.16 7.76
CA PRO A 406 11.55 41.88 7.75
C PRO A 406 11.77 42.75 6.49
N ALA A 407 11.38 42.25 5.30
CA ALA A 407 11.47 43.00 4.07
C ALA A 407 10.63 44.29 4.10
N ASN A 408 9.42 44.20 4.66
CA ASN A 408 8.52 45.36 4.83
C ASN A 408 9.12 46.36 5.84
N LYS A 409 9.72 45.88 6.95
CA LYS A 409 10.43 46.72 7.94
C LYS A 409 11.59 47.45 7.28
N ALA A 410 12.45 46.76 6.53
CA ALA A 410 13.55 47.37 5.76
C ALA A 410 13.05 48.43 4.77
N SER A 411 11.97 48.14 4.06
CA SER A 411 11.40 49.05 3.05
C SER A 411 10.81 50.33 3.61
N LYS A 412 10.47 50.36 4.91
CA LYS A 412 9.87 51.53 5.60
C LYS A 412 10.89 52.42 6.31
N LEU A 413 12.18 52.03 6.43
CA LEU A 413 13.20 52.80 7.09
C LEU A 413 13.36 54.19 6.46
N PRO A 414 13.27 55.30 7.24
CA PRO A 414 13.54 56.66 6.76
C PRO A 414 15.02 56.80 6.42
N PRO A 415 15.41 57.43 5.30
CA PRO A 415 16.83 57.62 4.93
C PRO A 415 17.66 58.37 5.99
N VAL A 416 17.05 59.38 6.61
CA VAL A 416 17.70 60.20 7.63
C VAL A 416 18.05 59.40 8.87
N ASP A 417 17.12 58.61 9.37
CA ASP A 417 17.30 57.75 10.54
C ASP A 417 18.30 56.62 10.27
N ALA A 418 18.24 56.06 9.05
CA ALA A 418 19.13 54.98 8.61
C ALA A 418 20.59 55.44 8.47
N LEU A 419 20.85 56.68 8.11
CA LEU A 419 22.21 57.25 7.99
C LEU A 419 22.77 57.70 9.34
N ARG A 420 21.93 57.89 10.35
CA ARG A 420 22.30 58.31 11.71
C ARG A 420 22.59 57.14 12.64
N TYR A 421 22.33 55.93 12.15
CA TYR A 421 22.58 54.68 12.90
C TYR A 421 24.07 54.38 12.91
N GLU A 422 24.70 54.42 14.11
CA GLU A 422 26.07 53.99 14.38
C GLU A 422 26.15 52.46 14.48
#